data_c2271b387a98ee6b0bdf99bc6067b29d
#
_entry.id   c2271b387a98ee6b0bdf99bc6067b29d
#
_cell.length_a   1.000
_cell.length_b   1.000
_cell.length_c   1.000
_cell.angle_alpha   90.00
_cell.angle_beta   90.00
_cell.angle_gamma   90.00
#
_symmetry.space_group_name_H-M   'P 1'
#
loop_
_entity.id
_entity.type
_entity.pdbx_description
1 polymer ?
#
loop_
_entity_poly.entity_id
_entity_poly.type
_entity_poly.pdbx_seq_one_letter_code
_entity_poly.pdbx_strand_id
1 'polypeptide(L)'
;RIEDSNSVLVPWPFTPLTSRERREVRVRALGKDGTTSDWSEWVAVEAGLLDASDWSARMIGPAPDSLAGKERAPLVRGEMEITDSPIRSARLYATAHGLAEFELNGQRVGDHELTPGWSAYEGRLRYATFDVTSILRPGANVLGAWLGDGWWRGRLGWEGKSGLYGDQLGVLAQLEIEYEDGQRQMVTTGPDWKAGQGPIRSSDIYDGENFDARLHTDWAV
;
A
#
# COMPACT_ATOMS: atom_id res chain seq x y z
N ARG A 1 -4.70 32.00 -5.04
CA ARG A 1 -5.52 32.26 -3.85
C ARG A 1 -6.97 32.19 -4.26
N ILE A 2 -7.79 31.54 -3.45
CA ILE A 2 -9.25 31.56 -3.54
C ILE A 2 -9.82 32.02 -2.20
N GLU A 3 -11.05 32.51 -2.23
CA GLU A 3 -11.86 32.81 -1.05
C GLU A 3 -13.17 32.04 -1.18
N ASP A 4 -13.56 31.34 -0.12
CA ASP A 4 -14.79 30.56 -0.07
C ASP A 4 -15.43 30.75 1.31
N SER A 5 -16.76 30.78 1.36
CA SER A 5 -17.52 30.84 2.61
C SER A 5 -17.67 29.49 3.29
N ASN A 6 -17.42 28.40 2.58
CA ASN A 6 -17.44 27.05 3.12
C ASN A 6 -16.15 26.78 3.89
N SER A 7 -16.25 26.13 5.04
CA SER A 7 -15.10 25.68 5.85
C SER A 7 -14.72 24.22 5.61
N VAL A 8 -15.57 23.48 4.92
CA VAL A 8 -15.37 22.06 4.57
C VAL A 8 -15.80 21.81 3.14
N LEU A 9 -15.25 20.79 2.52
CA LEU A 9 -15.56 20.36 1.15
C LEU A 9 -15.42 21.50 0.11
N VAL A 10 -14.48 22.41 0.33
CA VAL A 10 -14.13 23.44 -0.65
C VAL A 10 -13.64 22.75 -1.93
N PRO A 11 -14.29 22.99 -3.08
CA PRO A 11 -13.86 22.38 -4.34
C PRO A 11 -12.40 22.74 -4.66
N TRP A 12 -11.65 21.78 -5.22
CA TRP A 12 -10.32 22.07 -5.72
C TRP A 12 -10.37 23.13 -6.83
N PRO A 13 -9.77 24.30 -6.63
CA PRO A 13 -10.02 25.45 -7.50
C PRO A 13 -9.12 25.53 -8.73
N PHE A 14 -8.24 24.57 -8.87
CA PHE A 14 -7.23 24.53 -9.94
C PHE A 14 -7.52 23.37 -10.87
N THR A 15 -6.72 23.23 -11.94
CA THR A 15 -6.72 22.03 -12.77
C THR A 15 -6.58 20.79 -11.87
N PRO A 16 -7.38 19.74 -12.10
CA PRO A 16 -7.23 18.49 -11.38
C PRO A 16 -5.79 18.00 -11.40
N LEU A 17 -5.35 17.41 -10.30
CA LEU A 17 -4.02 16.83 -10.22
C LEU A 17 -3.92 15.65 -11.20
N THR A 18 -2.77 15.51 -11.83
CA THR A 18 -2.40 14.33 -12.59
C THR A 18 -1.74 13.30 -11.68
N SER A 19 -1.58 12.06 -12.17
CA SER A 19 -0.91 11.00 -11.41
C SER A 19 0.45 11.45 -10.90
N ARG A 20 0.73 11.17 -9.62
CA ARG A 20 1.98 11.54 -8.91
C ARG A 20 2.18 13.05 -8.69
N GLU A 21 1.24 13.88 -9.14
CA GLU A 21 1.39 15.32 -8.98
C GLU A 21 1.24 15.71 -7.51
N ARG A 22 2.18 16.53 -7.03
CA ARG A 22 2.21 17.05 -5.67
C ARG A 22 2.03 18.56 -5.69
N ARG A 23 1.19 19.05 -4.79
CA ARG A 23 0.97 20.46 -4.49
C ARG A 23 1.05 20.69 -2.99
N GLU A 24 1.24 21.94 -2.62
CA GLU A 24 1.16 22.37 -1.23
C GLU A 24 0.04 23.38 -1.07
N VAL A 25 -0.71 23.25 0.00
CA VAL A 25 -1.81 24.14 0.34
C VAL A 25 -1.65 24.65 1.76
N ARG A 26 -2.11 25.87 1.99
CA ARG A 26 -2.29 26.43 3.32
C ARG A 26 -3.55 27.27 3.33
N VAL A 27 -4.14 27.44 4.49
CA VAL A 27 -5.39 28.16 4.66
C VAL A 27 -5.27 29.20 5.76
N ARG A 28 -6.12 30.21 5.73
CA ARG A 28 -6.36 31.12 6.84
C ARG A 28 -7.85 31.45 6.89
N ALA A 29 -8.33 31.79 8.07
CA ALA A 29 -9.70 32.23 8.26
C ALA A 29 -9.82 33.74 8.13
N LEU A 30 -10.95 34.19 7.56
CA LEU A 30 -11.35 35.61 7.55
C LEU A 30 -12.60 35.71 8.44
N GLY A 31 -12.49 36.49 9.52
CA GLY A 31 -13.59 36.81 10.42
C GLY A 31 -14.62 37.71 9.77
N LYS A 32 -15.88 37.61 10.21
CA LYS A 32 -16.96 38.51 9.75
C LYS A 32 -16.72 39.96 10.07
N ASP A 33 -15.89 40.24 11.05
CA ASP A 33 -15.43 41.59 11.46
C ASP A 33 -14.24 42.08 10.65
N GLY A 34 -13.79 41.35 9.63
CA GLY A 34 -12.64 41.68 8.79
C GLY A 34 -11.30 41.24 9.37
N THR A 35 -11.25 40.64 10.54
CA THR A 35 -10.01 40.10 11.10
C THR A 35 -9.54 38.90 10.31
N THR A 36 -8.24 38.63 10.26
CA THR A 36 -7.67 37.44 9.62
C THR A 36 -6.81 36.70 10.60
N SER A 37 -6.92 35.38 10.58
CA SER A 37 -5.97 34.51 11.29
C SER A 37 -4.62 34.52 10.60
N ASP A 38 -3.60 34.02 11.29
CA ASP A 38 -2.36 33.61 10.66
C ASP A 38 -2.63 32.49 9.64
N TRP A 39 -1.67 32.29 8.74
CA TRP A 39 -1.70 31.15 7.83
C TRP A 39 -1.42 29.86 8.61
N SER A 40 -2.13 28.79 8.21
CA SER A 40 -1.72 27.43 8.61
C SER A 40 -0.32 27.10 8.08
N GLU A 41 0.28 26.08 8.64
CA GLU A 41 1.42 25.42 8.01
C GLU A 41 1.04 24.90 6.61
N TRP A 42 2.05 24.71 5.76
CA TRP A 42 1.87 24.09 4.46
C TRP A 42 1.56 22.59 4.61
N VAL A 43 0.54 22.13 3.92
CA VAL A 43 0.14 20.73 3.86
C VAL A 43 0.33 20.23 2.43
N ALA A 44 1.06 19.14 2.27
CA ALA A 44 1.22 18.49 0.97
C ALA A 44 -0.06 17.75 0.59
N VAL A 45 -0.47 17.91 -0.67
CA VAL A 45 -1.52 17.13 -1.34
C VAL A 45 -0.88 16.44 -2.53
N GLU A 46 -0.98 15.13 -2.58
CA GLU A 46 -0.36 14.31 -3.62
C GLU A 46 -1.42 13.40 -4.25
N ALA A 47 -1.46 13.36 -5.58
CA ALA A 47 -2.29 12.40 -6.31
C ALA A 47 -1.56 11.06 -6.40
N GLY A 48 -2.29 9.99 -6.20
CA GLY A 48 -1.78 8.64 -6.45
C GLY A 48 -1.69 8.32 -7.94
N LEU A 49 -1.79 7.04 -8.27
CA LEU A 49 -1.86 6.53 -9.64
C LEU A 49 -3.33 6.57 -10.11
N LEU A 50 -3.66 7.42 -11.05
CA LEU A 50 -5.04 7.70 -11.46
C LEU A 50 -5.51 6.82 -12.63
N ASP A 51 -4.57 6.33 -13.43
CA ASP A 51 -4.83 5.54 -14.62
C ASP A 51 -4.28 4.11 -14.49
N ALA A 52 -4.95 3.17 -15.16
CA ALA A 52 -4.47 1.79 -15.22
C ALA A 52 -3.08 1.68 -15.90
N SER A 53 -2.78 2.59 -16.84
CA SER A 53 -1.48 2.67 -17.50
C SER A 53 -0.33 3.13 -16.62
N ASP A 54 -0.62 3.68 -15.44
CA ASP A 54 0.39 4.03 -14.45
C ASP A 54 1.02 2.80 -13.79
N TRP A 55 0.33 1.67 -13.86
CA TRP A 55 0.77 0.43 -13.23
C TRP A 55 1.58 -0.43 -14.19
N SER A 56 2.80 -0.76 -13.76
CA SER A 56 3.67 -1.76 -14.42
C SER A 56 3.76 -3.05 -13.62
N ALA A 57 3.37 -3.00 -12.33
CA ALA A 57 3.35 -4.15 -11.43
C ALA A 57 2.33 -5.20 -11.88
N ARG A 58 2.61 -6.46 -11.55
CA ARG A 58 1.70 -7.58 -11.77
C ARG A 58 1.22 -8.14 -10.43
N MET A 59 -0.05 -8.55 -10.37
CA MET A 59 -0.55 -9.31 -9.24
C MET A 59 0.19 -10.64 -9.17
N ILE A 60 0.82 -10.90 -8.04
CA ILE A 60 1.52 -12.16 -7.76
C ILE A 60 0.95 -12.80 -6.51
N GLY A 61 1.08 -14.09 -6.41
CA GLY A 61 0.71 -14.88 -5.25
C GLY A 61 1.45 -16.21 -5.25
N PRO A 62 1.31 -17.02 -4.20
CA PRO A 62 1.89 -18.34 -4.18
C PRO A 62 1.39 -19.17 -5.36
N ALA A 63 2.27 -19.96 -5.98
CA ALA A 63 1.84 -20.93 -6.97
C ALA A 63 0.84 -21.92 -6.34
N PRO A 64 -0.22 -22.32 -7.05
CA PRO A 64 -1.31 -23.13 -6.48
C PRO A 64 -0.87 -24.40 -5.75
N ASP A 65 0.22 -25.01 -6.21
CA ASP A 65 0.75 -26.27 -5.66
C ASP A 65 1.90 -26.07 -4.67
N SER A 66 2.39 -24.84 -4.49
CA SER A 66 3.58 -24.55 -3.69
C SER A 66 3.33 -24.48 -2.19
N LEU A 67 2.09 -24.20 -1.78
CA LEU A 67 1.69 -24.10 -0.38
C LEU A 67 0.55 -25.10 -0.12
N ALA A 68 0.88 -26.21 0.52
CA ALA A 68 -0.13 -27.17 0.96
C ALA A 68 -1.07 -26.53 2.00
N GLY A 69 -2.36 -26.45 1.67
CA GLY A 69 -3.42 -25.89 2.51
C GLY A 69 -3.80 -24.46 2.13
N LYS A 70 -5.06 -24.31 1.70
CA LYS A 70 -5.65 -23.01 1.33
C LYS A 70 -5.85 -22.05 2.51
N GLU A 71 -5.66 -22.55 3.73
CA GLU A 71 -5.97 -21.85 4.97
C GLU A 71 -4.82 -20.98 5.51
N ARG A 72 -3.65 -21.04 4.87
CA ARG A 72 -2.45 -20.38 5.39
C ARG A 72 -2.29 -18.98 4.84
N ALA A 73 -1.81 -18.08 5.71
CA ALA A 73 -1.37 -16.76 5.34
C ALA A 73 0.04 -16.83 4.75
N PRO A 74 0.22 -16.68 3.43
CA PRO A 74 1.53 -16.75 2.81
C PRO A 74 2.32 -15.47 3.04
N LEU A 75 3.65 -15.61 2.98
CA LEU A 75 4.60 -14.52 2.86
C LEU A 75 5.08 -14.43 1.42
N VAL A 76 5.24 -13.21 0.92
CA VAL A 76 5.88 -12.97 -0.38
C VAL A 76 6.97 -11.91 -0.22
N ARG A 77 8.10 -12.09 -0.92
CA ARG A 77 9.21 -11.14 -0.87
C ARG A 77 9.90 -10.98 -2.21
N GLY A 78 10.38 -9.76 -2.47
CA GLY A 78 11.28 -9.43 -3.56
C GLY A 78 12.54 -8.76 -3.03
N GLU A 79 13.68 -9.11 -3.63
CA GLU A 79 14.96 -8.46 -3.40
C GLU A 79 15.20 -7.44 -4.50
N MET A 80 15.79 -6.30 -4.17
CA MET A 80 16.03 -5.23 -5.12
C MET A 80 17.33 -4.50 -4.82
N GLU A 81 18.02 -4.06 -5.86
CA GLU A 81 19.17 -3.18 -5.78
C GLU A 81 18.72 -1.73 -6.01
N ILE A 82 19.02 -0.86 -5.07
CA ILE A 82 18.74 0.56 -5.16
C ILE A 82 20.02 1.31 -5.49
N THR A 83 19.93 2.17 -6.50
CA THR A 83 21.06 2.98 -6.97
C THR A 83 21.66 3.80 -5.82
N ASP A 84 23.01 3.83 -5.76
CA ASP A 84 23.75 4.64 -4.79
C ASP A 84 23.73 6.11 -5.22
N SER A 85 22.58 6.74 -5.01
CA SER A 85 22.32 8.16 -5.26
C SER A 85 21.36 8.70 -4.21
N PRO A 86 21.46 9.96 -3.82
CA PRO A 86 20.55 10.57 -2.84
C PRO A 86 19.09 10.49 -3.31
N ILE A 87 18.24 9.88 -2.49
CA ILE A 87 16.82 9.70 -2.76
C ILE A 87 16.08 10.98 -2.37
N ARG A 88 15.37 11.58 -3.32
CA ARG A 88 14.48 12.72 -3.07
C ARG A 88 13.15 12.26 -2.49
N SER A 89 12.56 11.24 -3.08
CA SER A 89 11.29 10.67 -2.62
C SER A 89 11.13 9.23 -3.10
N ALA A 90 10.44 8.42 -2.30
CA ALA A 90 10.04 7.08 -2.70
C ALA A 90 8.60 6.79 -2.25
N ARG A 91 7.80 6.26 -3.16
CA ARG A 91 6.39 5.92 -2.93
C ARG A 91 6.15 4.46 -3.26
N LEU A 92 5.60 3.74 -2.28
CA LEU A 92 5.09 2.39 -2.47
C LEU A 92 3.58 2.45 -2.70
N TYR A 93 3.15 2.11 -3.89
CA TYR A 93 1.73 1.91 -4.25
C TYR A 93 1.44 0.42 -4.14
N ALA A 94 0.47 0.05 -3.31
CA ALA A 94 0.28 -1.37 -3.02
C ALA A 94 -1.18 -1.74 -2.76
N THR A 95 -1.54 -2.95 -3.19
CA THR A 95 -2.86 -3.54 -2.98
C THR A 95 -2.77 -5.07 -2.89
N ALA A 96 -3.88 -5.72 -2.51
CA ALA A 96 -3.93 -7.17 -2.40
C ALA A 96 -5.32 -7.74 -2.75
N HIS A 97 -5.34 -8.95 -3.23
CA HIS A 97 -6.49 -9.85 -3.09
C HIS A 97 -6.38 -10.51 -1.71
N GLY A 98 -7.21 -10.08 -0.79
CA GLY A 98 -7.11 -10.34 0.64
C GLY A 98 -6.67 -9.11 1.41
N LEU A 99 -5.93 -9.32 2.48
CA LEU A 99 -5.24 -8.28 3.25
C LEU A 99 -3.73 -8.40 3.03
N ALA A 100 -3.04 -7.27 3.11
CA ALA A 100 -1.58 -7.26 3.08
C ALA A 100 -1.01 -6.29 4.10
N GLU A 101 0.02 -6.73 4.81
CA GLU A 101 0.89 -5.89 5.61
C GLU A 101 2.29 -5.93 5.02
N PHE A 102 2.87 -4.76 4.76
CA PHE A 102 4.14 -4.66 4.07
C PHE A 102 5.29 -4.40 5.05
N GLU A 103 6.43 -5.02 4.75
CA GLU A 103 7.70 -4.75 5.42
C GLU A 103 8.77 -4.40 4.38
N LEU A 104 9.56 -3.37 4.66
CA LEU A 104 10.72 -2.97 3.88
C LEU A 104 11.95 -2.99 4.77
N ASN A 105 12.93 -3.82 4.42
CA ASN A 105 14.14 -4.02 5.22
C ASN A 105 13.87 -4.38 6.70
N GLY A 106 12.84 -5.20 6.95
CA GLY A 106 12.42 -5.61 8.29
C GLY A 106 11.67 -4.54 9.09
N GLN A 107 11.29 -3.42 8.46
CA GLN A 107 10.48 -2.38 9.09
C GLN A 107 9.06 -2.39 8.50
N ARG A 108 8.06 -2.35 9.36
CA ARG A 108 6.67 -2.22 8.93
C ARG A 108 6.48 -0.94 8.11
N VAL A 109 5.77 -1.05 7.00
CA VAL A 109 5.45 0.08 6.11
C VAL A 109 4.08 0.64 6.47
N GLY A 110 4.08 1.89 6.92
CA GLY A 110 2.85 2.60 7.31
C GLY A 110 2.25 2.09 8.62
N ASP A 111 1.09 2.64 8.96
CA ASP A 111 0.33 2.37 10.19
C ASP A 111 -1.11 1.92 9.90
N HIS A 112 -1.41 1.64 8.64
CA HIS A 112 -2.74 1.20 8.23
C HIS A 112 -3.02 -0.22 8.71
N GLU A 113 -4.27 -0.44 9.14
CA GLU A 113 -4.78 -1.76 9.49
C GLU A 113 -5.74 -2.26 8.40
N LEU A 114 -5.80 -3.58 8.22
CA LEU A 114 -6.70 -4.26 7.27
C LEU A 114 -6.58 -3.73 5.83
N THR A 115 -5.37 -3.40 5.40
CA THR A 115 -5.07 -2.90 4.04
C THR A 115 -5.26 -4.00 2.98
N PRO A 116 -5.87 -3.71 1.82
CA PRO A 116 -6.36 -2.43 1.32
C PRO A 116 -7.81 -2.12 1.70
N GLY A 117 -8.43 -2.91 2.54
CA GLY A 117 -9.82 -2.81 2.94
C GLY A 117 -10.79 -3.50 1.97
N TRP A 118 -12.06 -3.51 2.34
CA TRP A 118 -13.11 -4.11 1.52
C TRP A 118 -13.48 -3.21 0.33
N SER A 119 -13.67 -3.79 -0.83
CA SER A 119 -14.13 -3.09 -2.04
C SER A 119 -15.08 -3.97 -2.86
N ALA A 120 -15.72 -3.36 -3.86
CA ALA A 120 -16.50 -4.10 -4.87
C ALA A 120 -15.51 -4.71 -5.88
N TYR A 121 -14.96 -5.86 -5.52
CA TYR A 121 -13.84 -6.50 -6.23
C TYR A 121 -14.11 -6.79 -7.71
N GLU A 122 -15.37 -6.94 -8.11
CA GLU A 122 -15.74 -7.09 -9.52
C GLU A 122 -15.52 -5.80 -10.33
N GLY A 123 -15.52 -4.66 -9.67
CA GLY A 123 -15.44 -3.34 -10.35
C GLY A 123 -14.14 -2.61 -10.06
N ARG A 124 -13.56 -2.78 -8.87
CA ARG A 124 -12.36 -2.03 -8.46
C ARG A 124 -11.64 -2.69 -7.31
N LEU A 125 -10.34 -2.47 -7.25
CA LEU A 125 -9.49 -2.78 -6.12
C LEU A 125 -8.92 -1.47 -5.55
N ARG A 126 -9.06 -1.26 -4.25
CA ARG A 126 -8.43 -0.11 -3.57
C ARG A 126 -6.95 -0.37 -3.42
N TYR A 127 -6.15 0.66 -3.44
CA TYR A 127 -4.73 0.58 -3.13
C TYR A 127 -4.34 1.63 -2.08
N ALA A 128 -3.26 1.39 -1.37
CA ALA A 128 -2.64 2.33 -0.44
C ALA A 128 -1.36 2.92 -1.06
N THR A 129 -1.02 4.14 -0.63
CA THR A 129 0.24 4.80 -0.98
C THR A 129 1.01 5.08 0.29
N PHE A 130 2.27 4.65 0.35
CA PHE A 130 3.14 4.84 1.50
C PHE A 130 4.38 5.62 1.10
N ASP A 131 4.77 6.59 1.94
CA ASP A 131 6.09 7.21 1.86
C ASP A 131 7.12 6.29 2.52
N VAL A 132 8.02 5.76 1.72
CA VAL A 132 9.07 4.84 2.17
C VAL A 132 10.48 5.42 2.00
N THR A 133 10.56 6.73 1.75
CA THR A 133 11.82 7.43 1.47
C THR A 133 12.89 7.17 2.53
N SER A 134 12.50 7.21 3.81
CA SER A 134 13.44 7.07 4.93
C SER A 134 13.85 5.63 5.26
N ILE A 135 13.16 4.63 4.67
CA ILE A 135 13.42 3.20 4.94
C ILE A 135 14.38 2.62 3.90
N LEU A 136 14.37 3.16 2.69
CA LEU A 136 15.26 2.73 1.61
C LEU A 136 16.71 3.11 1.89
N ARG A 137 17.61 2.27 1.42
CA ARG A 137 19.06 2.46 1.49
C ARG A 137 19.69 2.11 0.15
N PRO A 138 20.85 2.69 -0.19
CA PRO A 138 21.64 2.25 -1.35
C PRO A 138 21.99 0.76 -1.26
N GLY A 139 22.07 0.09 -2.42
CA GLY A 139 22.38 -1.33 -2.52
C GLY A 139 21.18 -2.23 -2.24
N ALA A 140 21.42 -3.35 -1.60
CA ALA A 140 20.41 -4.39 -1.39
C ALA A 140 19.31 -3.96 -0.42
N ASN A 141 18.06 -4.13 -0.87
CA ASN A 141 16.83 -3.92 -0.09
C ASN A 141 15.89 -5.11 -0.29
N VAL A 142 15.00 -5.33 0.66
CA VAL A 142 13.99 -6.38 0.62
C VAL A 142 12.62 -5.78 0.91
N LEU A 143 11.69 -5.96 -0.01
CA LEU A 143 10.26 -5.66 0.20
C LEU A 143 9.50 -6.97 0.34
N GLY A 144 8.72 -7.09 1.40
CA GLY A 144 7.90 -8.24 1.66
C GLY A 144 6.47 -7.89 2.04
N ALA A 145 5.58 -8.87 1.95
CA ALA A 145 4.21 -8.74 2.41
C ALA A 145 3.73 -10.02 3.11
N TRP A 146 3.06 -9.82 4.24
CA TRP A 146 2.19 -10.80 4.89
C TRP A 146 0.84 -10.73 4.22
N LEU A 147 0.28 -11.88 3.80
CA LEU A 147 -1.05 -11.91 3.19
C LEU A 147 -2.03 -12.61 4.12
N GLY A 148 -3.23 -12.05 4.24
CA GLY A 148 -4.32 -12.61 5.02
C GLY A 148 -5.61 -12.73 4.19
N ASP A 149 -6.54 -13.56 4.62
CA ASP A 149 -7.77 -13.86 3.89
C ASP A 149 -8.66 -12.62 3.69
N GLY A 150 -8.83 -11.83 4.73
CA GLY A 150 -9.67 -10.65 4.69
C GLY A 150 -11.08 -10.92 4.19
N TRP A 151 -11.66 -9.95 3.50
CA TRP A 151 -12.97 -10.10 2.86
C TRP A 151 -12.92 -10.86 1.53
N TRP A 152 -11.74 -11.01 0.94
CA TRP A 152 -11.57 -11.67 -0.34
C TRP A 152 -11.80 -13.16 -0.27
N ARG A 153 -11.08 -13.85 0.61
CA ARG A 153 -11.10 -15.31 0.76
C ARG A 153 -11.73 -15.79 2.07
N GLY A 154 -11.75 -14.93 3.09
CA GLY A 154 -12.24 -15.25 4.42
C GLY A 154 -13.74 -15.54 4.46
N ARG A 155 -14.18 -15.98 5.63
CA ARG A 155 -15.58 -16.26 5.91
C ARG A 155 -16.41 -14.98 5.96
N LEU A 156 -17.54 -14.96 5.28
CA LEU A 156 -18.46 -13.82 5.25
C LEU A 156 -19.91 -14.23 5.45
N GLY A 157 -20.68 -13.30 6.01
CA GLY A 157 -22.12 -13.40 6.18
C GLY A 157 -22.55 -14.48 7.19
N TRP A 158 -23.86 -14.60 7.36
CA TRP A 158 -24.48 -15.47 8.34
C TRP A 158 -24.28 -16.97 8.04
N GLU A 159 -24.17 -17.33 6.76
CA GLU A 159 -23.96 -18.71 6.33
C GLU A 159 -22.51 -19.16 6.44
N GLY A 160 -21.59 -18.23 6.77
CA GLY A 160 -20.18 -18.54 6.95
C GLY A 160 -19.47 -19.06 5.72
N LYS A 161 -19.87 -18.65 4.51
CA LYS A 161 -19.23 -19.03 3.26
C LYS A 161 -17.90 -18.30 3.11
N SER A 162 -16.85 -19.04 2.71
CA SER A 162 -15.54 -18.50 2.39
C SER A 162 -15.33 -18.41 0.89
N GLY A 163 -14.40 -17.53 0.46
CA GLY A 163 -14.01 -17.40 -0.93
C GLY A 163 -15.10 -16.82 -1.85
N LEU A 164 -15.95 -15.93 -1.33
CA LEU A 164 -17.03 -15.35 -2.13
C LEU A 164 -16.52 -14.50 -3.32
N TYR A 165 -15.35 -13.91 -3.21
CA TYR A 165 -14.75 -13.10 -4.26
C TYR A 165 -13.59 -13.79 -4.97
N GLY A 166 -12.95 -14.75 -4.29
CA GLY A 166 -11.86 -15.55 -4.86
C GLY A 166 -11.16 -16.42 -3.83
N ASP A 167 -10.40 -17.39 -4.29
CA ASP A 167 -9.70 -18.37 -3.47
C ASP A 167 -8.17 -18.22 -3.49
N GLN A 168 -7.64 -17.35 -4.36
CA GLN A 168 -6.22 -17.06 -4.48
C GLN A 168 -5.89 -15.71 -3.85
N LEU A 169 -5.04 -15.73 -2.83
CA LEU A 169 -4.45 -14.50 -2.29
C LEU A 169 -3.39 -13.97 -3.25
N GLY A 170 -3.27 -12.66 -3.31
CA GLY A 170 -2.26 -12.03 -4.15
C GLY A 170 -1.91 -10.63 -3.67
N VAL A 171 -0.75 -10.15 -4.09
CA VAL A 171 -0.27 -8.80 -3.84
C VAL A 171 0.20 -8.16 -5.14
N LEU A 172 -0.04 -6.87 -5.26
CA LEU A 172 0.49 -6.01 -6.31
C LEU A 172 1.13 -4.82 -5.64
N ALA A 173 2.41 -4.61 -5.90
CA ALA A 173 3.18 -3.52 -5.34
C ALA A 173 4.08 -2.88 -6.40
N GLN A 174 4.09 -1.56 -6.42
CA GLN A 174 4.94 -0.72 -7.28
C GLN A 174 5.64 0.30 -6.43
N LEU A 175 6.95 0.21 -6.34
CA LEU A 175 7.81 1.16 -5.67
C LEU A 175 8.42 2.10 -6.71
N GLU A 176 8.17 3.38 -6.57
CA GLU A 176 8.72 4.43 -7.42
C GLU A 176 9.68 5.30 -6.59
N ILE A 177 10.88 5.45 -7.09
CA ILE A 177 11.97 6.21 -6.46
C ILE A 177 12.37 7.35 -7.38
N GLU A 178 12.41 8.55 -6.87
CA GLU A 178 12.96 9.71 -7.52
C GLU A 178 14.23 10.16 -6.79
N TYR A 179 15.32 10.29 -7.51
CA TYR A 179 16.60 10.73 -7.00
C TYR A 179 16.78 12.25 -7.11
N GLU A 180 17.70 12.82 -6.33
CA GLU A 180 17.98 14.26 -6.35
C GLU A 180 18.46 14.79 -7.72
N ASP A 181 19.11 13.95 -8.50
CA ASP A 181 19.57 14.25 -9.87
C ASP A 181 18.43 14.18 -10.93
N GLY A 182 17.21 13.83 -10.50
CA GLY A 182 16.03 13.70 -11.35
C GLY A 182 15.89 12.34 -12.03
N GLN A 183 16.82 11.40 -11.81
CA GLN A 183 16.64 10.02 -12.27
C GLN A 183 15.49 9.34 -11.50
N ARG A 184 14.91 8.31 -12.11
CA ARG A 184 13.85 7.51 -11.51
C ARG A 184 14.16 6.03 -11.62
N GLN A 185 13.85 5.32 -10.57
CA GLN A 185 13.90 3.86 -10.53
C GLN A 185 12.53 3.31 -10.13
N MET A 186 12.13 2.22 -10.76
CA MET A 186 10.87 1.53 -10.46
C MET A 186 11.16 0.08 -10.14
N VAL A 187 10.56 -0.41 -9.05
CA VAL A 187 10.58 -1.82 -8.66
C VAL A 187 9.14 -2.29 -8.53
N THR A 188 8.83 -3.44 -9.12
CA THR A 188 7.47 -3.96 -9.19
C THR A 188 7.39 -5.41 -8.76
N THR A 189 6.22 -5.83 -8.29
CA THR A 189 5.92 -7.25 -8.15
C THR A 189 5.98 -7.95 -9.49
N GLY A 190 6.63 -9.11 -9.52
CA GLY A 190 6.87 -9.89 -10.73
C GLY A 190 7.19 -11.36 -10.42
N PRO A 191 7.48 -12.17 -11.45
CA PRO A 191 7.65 -13.62 -11.32
C PRO A 191 8.94 -14.05 -10.60
N ASP A 192 9.86 -13.15 -10.38
CA ASP A 192 11.11 -13.34 -9.64
C ASP A 192 10.94 -13.26 -8.11
N TRP A 193 9.78 -12.82 -7.67
CA TRP A 193 9.45 -12.81 -6.24
C TRP A 193 9.29 -14.23 -5.70
N LYS A 194 9.62 -14.38 -4.43
CA LYS A 194 9.53 -15.67 -3.70
C LYS A 194 8.32 -15.67 -2.79
N ALA A 195 7.70 -16.82 -2.63
CA ALA A 195 6.63 -17.06 -1.68
C ALA A 195 7.01 -18.15 -0.68
N GLY A 196 6.54 -18.01 0.55
CA GLY A 196 6.79 -18.95 1.62
C GLY A 196 5.65 -19.03 2.63
N GLN A 197 5.81 -19.88 3.63
CA GLN A 197 4.89 -19.99 4.76
C GLN A 197 5.54 -19.33 5.98
N GLY A 198 4.75 -18.53 6.68
CA GLY A 198 5.16 -17.90 7.93
C GLY A 198 4.50 -18.53 9.16
N PRO A 199 4.59 -17.84 10.30
CA PRO A 199 4.01 -18.26 11.56
C PRO A 199 2.48 -18.21 11.58
N ILE A 200 1.83 -17.42 10.72
CA ILE A 200 0.38 -17.32 10.64
C ILE A 200 -0.16 -18.56 9.93
N ARG A 201 -0.86 -19.42 10.67
CA ARG A 201 -1.37 -20.70 10.19
C ARG A 201 -2.77 -20.58 9.60
N SER A 202 -3.55 -19.65 10.09
CA SER A 202 -4.85 -19.25 9.55
C SER A 202 -5.10 -17.80 9.92
N SER A 203 -5.86 -17.10 9.10
CA SER A 203 -6.22 -15.70 9.30
C SER A 203 -7.62 -15.46 8.73
N ASP A 204 -8.52 -14.98 9.55
CA ASP A 204 -9.90 -14.67 9.17
C ASP A 204 -10.43 -13.51 10.02
N ILE A 205 -11.26 -12.64 9.45
CA ILE A 205 -11.79 -11.45 10.18
C ILE A 205 -12.68 -11.87 11.35
N TYR A 206 -13.46 -12.95 11.21
CA TYR A 206 -14.38 -13.39 12.26
C TYR A 206 -13.73 -14.40 13.21
N ASP A 207 -12.87 -15.27 12.70
CA ASP A 207 -12.30 -16.36 13.48
C ASP A 207 -10.93 -16.03 14.05
N GLY A 208 -10.37 -14.85 13.65
CA GLY A 208 -9.09 -14.38 14.14
C GLY A 208 -7.90 -15.09 13.51
N GLU A 209 -6.80 -15.14 14.23
CA GLU A 209 -5.51 -15.62 13.76
C GLU A 209 -5.00 -16.78 14.61
N ASN A 210 -4.44 -17.78 13.96
CA ASN A 210 -3.67 -18.83 14.61
C ASN A 210 -2.18 -18.63 14.30
N PHE A 211 -1.39 -18.27 15.31
CA PHE A 211 0.02 -17.92 15.20
C PHE A 211 0.91 -18.95 15.88
N ASP A 212 1.88 -19.52 15.16
CA ASP A 212 2.90 -20.42 15.69
C ASP A 212 4.26 -19.70 15.76
N ALA A 213 4.59 -19.14 16.92
CA ALA A 213 5.82 -18.38 17.14
C ALA A 213 7.12 -19.15 16.82
N ARG A 214 7.08 -20.49 16.78
CA ARG A 214 8.26 -21.31 16.45
C ARG A 214 8.63 -21.21 14.97
N LEU A 215 7.73 -20.71 14.14
CA LEU A 215 7.91 -20.53 12.69
C LEU A 215 8.26 -19.07 12.33
N HIS A 216 8.39 -18.22 13.34
CA HIS A 216 8.80 -16.84 13.11
C HIS A 216 10.25 -16.78 12.66
N THR A 217 10.51 -16.06 11.58
CA THR A 217 11.85 -15.84 11.01
C THR A 217 11.96 -14.41 10.51
N ASP A 218 13.17 -13.88 10.49
CA ASP A 218 13.48 -12.56 9.92
C ASP A 218 13.52 -12.66 8.39
N TRP A 219 12.36 -12.75 7.79
CA TRP A 219 12.17 -13.06 6.37
C TRP A 219 12.25 -11.83 5.44
N ALA A 220 12.12 -10.63 5.97
CA ALA A 220 12.13 -9.36 5.23
C ALA A 220 13.45 -8.57 5.41
N VAL A 221 14.55 -9.25 5.77
CA VAL A 221 15.89 -8.68 5.93
C VAL A 221 16.91 -9.32 5.01
#